data_d920367639163cc5a7a742d558b43b46
#
_entry.id   d920367639163cc5a7a742d558b43b46
#
_cell.length_a   1.000
_cell.length_b   1.000
_cell.length_c   1.000
_cell.angle_alpha   90.00
_cell.angle_beta   90.00
_cell.angle_gamma   90.00
#
_symmetry.space_group_name_H-M   'P 1'
#
loop_
_entity.id
_entity.type
_entity.pdbx_description
1 polymer ?
#
loop_
_entity_poly.entity_id
_entity_poly.type
_entity_poly.pdbx_seq_one_letter_code
_entity_poly.pdbx_strand_id
1 'polypeptide(L)'
;MAETKHVPFVPADTDMKEFTLRALFIGLVLAVVLGAANAYLGLKAGMTIAATYPAAVIGMALLKAMKGTILEENIARTVGSIGESVAAGAIFTLPAFFVAGIWPEFYSTGNYITSTLILISGGVLGIMFVALLRRVMVEDPELPYPESVAAAEIHKAGRGGGGGSKFLFSAMIGGGLVKAAGEFKLFLPLWERFMAFSKQTITGMESTPLAGGSQGVAGTGGMVLTSFKISPAYVGVGYIIGPRLASLNFSGGIMAWGLLTPIILYFLAPYLDIAGIAGALMAGDPSLSQAEAMDKAWINSAYDVWKFIVRPIAIGGMLVGATYTLFMMRKSLTAGISRSISDVKKAASGHAVDIERTEKDISFTSTLIGIAGVAVATFLITFYLFNTTFIVAFVAATIMIILAFFFAAVSGYLVGIMGSSNNPIRGLTMTV
;
A
#
# COMPACT_ATOMS: atom_id res chain seq x y z
N MET A 1 -14.36 -17.32 26.10
CA MET A 1 -15.03 -17.56 24.81
C MET A 1 -14.32 -18.74 24.19
N ALA A 2 -15.03 -19.81 23.83
CA ALA A 2 -14.42 -20.95 23.16
C ALA A 2 -13.81 -20.44 21.84
N GLU A 3 -12.51 -20.66 21.63
CA GLU A 3 -11.87 -20.46 20.34
C GLU A 3 -12.61 -21.28 19.30
N THR A 4 -13.39 -20.63 18.45
CA THR A 4 -13.98 -21.29 17.29
C THR A 4 -12.81 -21.64 16.36
N LYS A 5 -12.37 -22.90 16.41
CA LYS A 5 -11.32 -23.41 15.54
C LYS A 5 -11.72 -23.11 14.10
N HIS A 6 -10.87 -22.38 13.39
CA HIS A 6 -11.11 -22.05 11.99
C HIS A 6 -11.22 -23.34 11.17
N VAL A 7 -12.33 -23.50 10.44
CA VAL A 7 -12.52 -24.64 9.54
C VAL A 7 -12.19 -24.17 8.11
N PRO A 8 -11.12 -24.67 7.50
CA PRO A 8 -10.75 -24.27 6.14
C PRO A 8 -11.79 -24.73 5.13
N PHE A 9 -12.06 -23.93 4.10
CA PHE A 9 -13.00 -24.26 3.02
C PHE A 9 -12.56 -25.51 2.23
N VAL A 10 -11.25 -25.66 2.03
CA VAL A 10 -10.65 -26.90 1.50
C VAL A 10 -9.93 -27.60 2.63
N PRO A 11 -10.38 -28.77 3.09
CA PRO A 11 -9.75 -29.50 4.18
C PRO A 11 -8.29 -29.82 3.90
N ALA A 12 -7.46 -29.94 4.95
CA ALA A 12 -6.02 -30.17 4.84
C ALA A 12 -5.68 -31.53 4.23
N ASP A 13 -6.55 -32.54 4.42
CA ASP A 13 -6.45 -33.90 3.91
C ASP A 13 -6.86 -34.04 2.44
N THR A 14 -7.40 -32.99 1.82
CA THR A 14 -7.85 -33.02 0.43
C THR A 14 -6.66 -33.06 -0.52
N ASP A 15 -6.61 -34.09 -1.37
CA ASP A 15 -5.63 -34.20 -2.47
C ASP A 15 -6.16 -33.50 -3.72
N MET A 16 -6.00 -32.19 -3.79
CA MET A 16 -6.41 -31.36 -4.90
C MET A 16 -5.21 -30.67 -5.55
N LYS A 17 -5.19 -30.61 -6.90
CA LYS A 17 -4.13 -29.87 -7.62
C LYS A 17 -4.10 -28.42 -7.16
N GLU A 18 -2.95 -27.94 -6.72
CA GLU A 18 -2.76 -26.60 -6.17
C GLU A 18 -1.74 -25.82 -6.99
N PHE A 19 -0.47 -26.12 -6.84
CA PHE A 19 0.62 -25.46 -7.55
C PHE A 19 0.93 -26.17 -8.85
N THR A 20 0.33 -25.69 -9.95
CA THR A 20 0.53 -26.27 -11.28
C THR A 20 1.18 -25.25 -12.22
N LEU A 21 1.90 -25.74 -13.24
CA LEU A 21 2.56 -24.87 -14.23
C LEU A 21 1.56 -23.96 -14.96
N ARG A 22 0.34 -24.46 -15.23
CA ARG A 22 -0.69 -23.63 -15.89
C ARG A 22 -1.18 -22.50 -14.99
N ALA A 23 -1.39 -22.76 -13.70
CA ALA A 23 -1.77 -21.73 -12.74
C ALA A 23 -0.66 -20.69 -12.56
N LEU A 24 0.59 -21.15 -12.46
CA LEU A 24 1.76 -20.28 -12.40
C LEU A 24 1.91 -19.43 -13.65
N PHE A 25 1.78 -20.01 -14.85
CA PHE A 25 1.90 -19.29 -16.11
C PHE A 25 0.82 -18.21 -16.26
N ILE A 26 -0.45 -18.54 -15.98
CA ILE A 26 -1.55 -17.58 -16.00
C ILE A 26 -1.27 -16.45 -14.99
N GLY A 27 -0.85 -16.80 -13.77
CA GLY A 27 -0.50 -15.83 -12.75
C GLY A 27 0.65 -14.91 -13.18
N LEU A 28 1.71 -15.43 -13.79
CA LEU A 28 2.84 -14.63 -14.29
C LEU A 28 2.42 -13.66 -15.41
N VAL A 29 1.59 -14.11 -16.34
CA VAL A 29 1.05 -13.23 -17.39
C VAL A 29 0.23 -12.10 -16.76
N LEU A 30 -0.65 -12.43 -15.81
CA LEU A 30 -1.41 -11.43 -15.06
C LEU A 30 -0.51 -10.48 -14.28
N ALA A 31 0.55 -10.98 -13.64
CA ALA A 31 1.51 -10.16 -12.90
C ALA A 31 2.18 -9.12 -13.80
N VAL A 32 2.59 -9.51 -15.02
CA VAL A 32 3.19 -8.60 -15.99
C VAL A 32 2.19 -7.55 -16.46
N VAL A 33 0.98 -7.97 -16.86
CA VAL A 33 -0.05 -7.05 -17.37
C VAL A 33 -0.53 -6.09 -16.30
N LEU A 34 -0.87 -6.59 -15.12
CA LEU A 34 -1.38 -5.76 -14.03
C LEU A 34 -0.25 -4.92 -13.40
N GLY A 35 0.97 -5.45 -13.36
CA GLY A 35 2.15 -4.70 -12.93
C GLY A 35 2.47 -3.54 -13.87
N ALA A 36 2.45 -3.76 -15.18
CA ALA A 36 2.64 -2.69 -16.18
C ALA A 36 1.55 -1.62 -16.08
N ALA A 37 0.27 -2.03 -15.92
CA ALA A 37 -0.83 -1.10 -15.73
C ALA A 37 -0.64 -0.26 -14.45
N ASN A 38 -0.23 -0.88 -13.34
CA ASN A 38 0.06 -0.19 -12.09
C ASN A 38 1.27 0.73 -12.19
N ALA A 39 2.34 0.32 -12.89
CA ALA A 39 3.50 1.16 -13.12
C ALA A 39 3.13 2.42 -13.92
N TYR A 40 2.36 2.25 -15.00
CA TYR A 40 1.88 3.37 -15.79
C TYR A 40 1.01 4.35 -14.99
N LEU A 41 0.03 3.83 -14.25
CA LEU A 41 -0.87 4.66 -13.44
C LEU A 41 -0.12 5.31 -12.28
N GLY A 42 0.79 4.60 -11.64
CA GLY A 42 1.59 5.13 -10.54
C GLY A 42 2.49 6.28 -10.96
N LEU A 43 3.16 6.16 -12.08
CA LEU A 43 4.00 7.24 -12.63
C LEU A 43 3.17 8.42 -13.14
N LYS A 44 2.01 8.17 -13.77
CA LYS A 44 1.17 9.22 -14.35
C LYS A 44 0.27 9.92 -13.34
N ALA A 45 -0.35 9.16 -12.44
CA ALA A 45 -1.38 9.64 -11.50
C ALA A 45 -0.97 9.56 -10.03
N GLY A 46 0.21 9.01 -9.73
CA GLY A 46 0.69 8.86 -8.35
C GLY A 46 -0.12 7.87 -7.51
N MET A 47 -0.88 6.98 -8.13
CA MET A 47 -1.70 5.98 -7.44
C MET A 47 -1.64 4.62 -8.13
N THR A 48 -1.84 3.55 -7.36
CA THR A 48 -1.95 2.18 -7.83
C THR A 48 -3.38 1.67 -7.71
N ILE A 49 -3.72 0.61 -8.44
CA ILE A 49 -5.01 -0.07 -8.36
C ILE A 49 -4.82 -1.47 -7.78
N ALA A 50 -5.81 -1.94 -7.00
CA ALA A 50 -5.80 -3.29 -6.46
C ALA A 50 -5.82 -4.34 -7.58
N ALA A 51 -4.71 -5.05 -7.79
CA ALA A 51 -4.59 -6.10 -8.79
C ALA A 51 -5.21 -7.43 -8.31
N THR A 52 -5.38 -7.61 -7.02
CA THR A 52 -5.92 -8.83 -6.40
C THR A 52 -7.27 -9.23 -6.98
N TYR A 53 -8.19 -8.30 -7.15
CA TYR A 53 -9.54 -8.60 -7.64
C TYR A 53 -9.59 -8.93 -9.13
N PRO A 54 -9.00 -8.14 -10.05
CA PRO A 54 -8.90 -8.53 -11.46
C PRO A 54 -8.18 -9.86 -11.64
N ALA A 55 -7.09 -10.10 -10.91
CA ALA A 55 -6.37 -11.37 -10.96
C ALA A 55 -7.24 -12.55 -10.50
N ALA A 56 -8.04 -12.37 -9.44
CA ALA A 56 -8.96 -13.40 -8.97
C ALA A 56 -10.00 -13.75 -10.04
N VAL A 57 -10.66 -12.75 -10.61
CA VAL A 57 -11.73 -12.96 -11.58
C VAL A 57 -11.21 -13.53 -12.90
N ILE A 58 -10.13 -12.97 -13.44
CA ILE A 58 -9.56 -13.44 -14.73
C ILE A 58 -8.94 -14.82 -14.55
N GLY A 59 -8.15 -15.02 -13.47
CA GLY A 59 -7.54 -16.31 -13.15
C GLY A 59 -8.59 -17.41 -12.97
N MET A 60 -9.67 -17.12 -12.22
CA MET A 60 -10.81 -18.02 -12.06
C MET A 60 -11.48 -18.36 -13.39
N ALA A 61 -11.77 -17.35 -14.23
CA ALA A 61 -12.44 -17.57 -15.52
C ALA A 61 -11.62 -18.47 -16.43
N LEU A 62 -10.31 -18.19 -16.57
CA LEU A 62 -9.40 -18.97 -17.40
C LEU A 62 -9.23 -20.41 -16.87
N LEU A 63 -8.96 -20.58 -15.59
CA LEU A 63 -8.76 -21.90 -15.00
C LEU A 63 -10.03 -22.72 -14.94
N LYS A 64 -11.19 -22.09 -14.72
CA LYS A 64 -12.48 -22.79 -14.80
C LYS A 64 -12.76 -23.33 -16.20
N ALA A 65 -12.45 -22.54 -17.24
CA ALA A 65 -12.54 -23.02 -18.62
C ALA A 65 -11.59 -24.20 -18.93
N MET A 66 -10.43 -24.23 -18.25
CA MET A 66 -9.44 -25.31 -18.32
C MET A 66 -9.70 -26.44 -17.32
N LYS A 67 -10.85 -26.50 -16.66
CA LYS A 67 -11.21 -27.47 -15.62
C LYS A 67 -10.17 -27.50 -14.48
N GLY A 68 -9.67 -26.32 -14.09
CA GLY A 68 -8.75 -26.16 -12.96
C GLY A 68 -9.47 -26.25 -11.63
N THR A 69 -8.71 -26.35 -10.54
CA THR A 69 -9.22 -26.39 -9.16
C THR A 69 -9.32 -24.99 -8.54
N ILE A 70 -10.04 -24.85 -7.43
CA ILE A 70 -10.10 -23.60 -6.66
C ILE A 70 -8.73 -23.20 -6.08
N LEU A 71 -7.88 -24.19 -5.76
CA LEU A 71 -6.53 -23.94 -5.26
C LEU A 71 -5.63 -23.39 -6.37
N GLU A 72 -5.75 -23.91 -7.60
CA GLU A 72 -5.05 -23.35 -8.77
C GLU A 72 -5.49 -21.91 -9.06
N GLU A 73 -6.79 -21.60 -8.93
CA GLU A 73 -7.30 -20.24 -9.06
C GLU A 73 -6.68 -19.29 -8.04
N ASN A 74 -6.57 -19.75 -6.79
CA ASN A 74 -5.94 -18.98 -5.72
C ASN A 74 -4.44 -18.74 -5.98
N ILE A 75 -3.71 -19.72 -6.50
CA ILE A 75 -2.31 -19.57 -6.92
C ILE A 75 -2.20 -18.53 -8.06
N ALA A 76 -3.01 -18.66 -9.12
CA ALA A 76 -2.99 -17.70 -10.22
C ALA A 76 -3.31 -16.27 -9.78
N ARG A 77 -4.29 -16.09 -8.88
CA ARG A 77 -4.61 -14.80 -8.27
C ARG A 77 -3.43 -14.26 -7.48
N THR A 78 -2.83 -15.08 -6.60
CA THR A 78 -1.73 -14.66 -5.73
C THR A 78 -0.53 -14.22 -6.55
N VAL A 79 -0.13 -15.02 -7.54
CA VAL A 79 0.98 -14.67 -8.45
C VAL A 79 0.64 -13.40 -9.25
N GLY A 80 -0.61 -13.29 -9.77
CA GLY A 80 -1.05 -12.13 -10.54
C GLY A 80 -1.02 -10.82 -9.75
N SER A 81 -1.35 -10.87 -8.46
CA SER A 81 -1.34 -9.68 -7.59
C SER A 81 0.06 -9.20 -7.21
N ILE A 82 1.10 -10.04 -7.32
CA ILE A 82 2.49 -9.64 -7.03
C ILE A 82 2.95 -8.50 -7.94
N GLY A 83 2.47 -8.47 -9.19
CA GLY A 83 2.79 -7.39 -10.14
C GLY A 83 2.48 -5.99 -9.60
N GLU A 84 1.36 -5.83 -8.88
CA GLU A 84 1.01 -4.58 -8.19
C GLU A 84 2.06 -4.21 -7.14
N SER A 85 2.45 -5.17 -6.29
CA SER A 85 3.39 -4.93 -5.18
C SER A 85 4.78 -4.55 -5.70
N VAL A 86 5.27 -5.24 -6.74
CA VAL A 86 6.55 -4.92 -7.39
C VAL A 86 6.49 -3.54 -8.05
N ALA A 87 5.42 -3.25 -8.79
CA ALA A 87 5.23 -1.95 -9.42
C ALA A 87 5.18 -0.82 -8.37
N ALA A 88 4.44 -1.00 -7.28
CA ALA A 88 4.36 -0.01 -6.20
C ALA A 88 5.72 0.26 -5.55
N GLY A 89 6.55 -0.76 -5.34
CA GLY A 89 7.93 -0.59 -4.89
C GLY A 89 8.77 0.19 -5.90
N ALA A 90 8.74 -0.21 -7.17
CA ALA A 90 9.56 0.38 -8.22
C ALA A 90 9.24 1.85 -8.49
N ILE A 91 7.96 2.21 -8.65
CA ILE A 91 7.54 3.57 -9.04
C ILE A 91 7.81 4.63 -7.97
N PHE A 92 7.95 4.25 -6.73
CA PHE A 92 8.22 5.19 -5.64
C PHE A 92 9.69 5.28 -5.25
N THR A 93 10.52 4.30 -5.63
CA THR A 93 11.94 4.24 -5.28
C THR A 93 12.85 4.56 -6.46
N LEU A 94 12.63 3.94 -7.62
CA LEU A 94 13.54 4.10 -8.76
C LEU A 94 13.66 5.54 -9.29
N PRO A 95 12.57 6.34 -9.38
CA PRO A 95 12.70 7.74 -9.80
C PRO A 95 13.59 8.59 -8.89
N ALA A 96 13.76 8.19 -7.62
CA ALA A 96 14.62 8.92 -6.69
C ALA A 96 16.09 8.95 -7.16
N PHE A 97 16.59 7.90 -7.79
CA PHE A 97 17.96 7.86 -8.33
C PHE A 97 18.17 8.88 -9.45
N PHE A 98 17.14 9.10 -10.27
CA PHE A 98 17.18 10.13 -11.32
C PHE A 98 17.06 11.53 -10.73
N VAL A 99 16.12 11.74 -9.82
CA VAL A 99 15.91 13.05 -9.16
C VAL A 99 17.13 13.46 -8.33
N ALA A 100 17.79 12.49 -7.69
CA ALA A 100 19.03 12.74 -6.93
C ALA A 100 20.27 12.94 -7.83
N GLY A 101 20.13 12.85 -9.17
CA GLY A 101 21.24 13.02 -10.11
C GLY A 101 22.23 11.85 -10.14
N ILE A 102 21.91 10.72 -9.48
CA ILE A 102 22.76 9.52 -9.48
C ILE A 102 22.73 8.85 -10.84
N TRP A 103 21.57 8.85 -11.50
CA TRP A 103 21.39 8.38 -12.86
C TRP A 103 21.21 9.55 -13.81
N PRO A 104 22.17 9.79 -14.74
CA PRO A 104 22.05 10.86 -15.71
C PRO A 104 20.93 10.62 -16.72
N GLU A 105 20.66 9.34 -17.03
CA GLU A 105 19.57 8.89 -17.88
C GLU A 105 18.76 7.81 -17.18
N PHE A 106 17.41 7.94 -17.20
CA PHE A 106 16.55 6.93 -16.58
C PHE A 106 16.55 5.62 -17.37
N TYR A 107 16.48 5.70 -18.69
CA TYR A 107 16.38 4.57 -19.62
C TYR A 107 17.76 4.19 -20.19
N SER A 108 18.58 3.53 -19.39
CA SER A 108 19.81 2.88 -19.87
C SER A 108 19.79 1.39 -19.52
N THR A 109 20.51 0.58 -20.32
CA THR A 109 20.62 -0.88 -20.05
C THR A 109 21.23 -1.14 -18.67
N GLY A 110 22.22 -0.36 -18.28
CA GLY A 110 22.86 -0.47 -16.95
C GLY A 110 21.88 -0.19 -15.81
N ASN A 111 21.10 0.89 -15.92
CA ASN A 111 20.09 1.24 -14.91
C ASN A 111 18.96 0.24 -14.85
N TYR A 112 18.56 -0.35 -15.99
CA TYR A 112 17.59 -1.42 -16.04
C TYR A 112 18.06 -2.67 -15.27
N ILE A 113 19.31 -3.10 -15.51
CA ILE A 113 19.91 -4.25 -14.82
C ILE A 113 20.01 -3.95 -13.31
N THR A 114 20.51 -2.77 -12.95
CA THR A 114 20.62 -2.33 -11.55
C THR A 114 19.26 -2.34 -10.84
N SER A 115 18.25 -1.74 -11.46
CA SER A 115 16.88 -1.75 -10.95
C SER A 115 16.35 -3.15 -10.74
N THR A 116 16.57 -4.03 -11.72
CA THR A 116 16.14 -5.43 -11.64
C THR A 116 16.81 -6.15 -10.48
N LEU A 117 18.12 -5.98 -10.28
CA LEU A 117 18.86 -6.59 -9.18
C LEU A 117 18.39 -6.08 -7.82
N ILE A 118 18.13 -4.77 -7.69
CA ILE A 118 17.59 -4.16 -6.45
C ILE A 118 16.20 -4.76 -6.15
N LEU A 119 15.31 -4.81 -7.15
CA LEU A 119 13.95 -5.32 -6.97
C LEU A 119 13.94 -6.81 -6.63
N ILE A 120 14.78 -7.62 -7.25
CA ILE A 120 14.92 -9.05 -6.94
C ILE A 120 15.44 -9.22 -5.50
N SER A 121 16.48 -8.50 -5.13
CA SER A 121 17.06 -8.57 -3.79
C SER A 121 16.02 -8.19 -2.72
N GLY A 122 15.31 -7.08 -2.91
CA GLY A 122 14.24 -6.64 -2.02
C GLY A 122 13.07 -7.61 -1.96
N GLY A 123 12.65 -8.16 -3.10
CA GLY A 123 11.58 -9.15 -3.19
C GLY A 123 11.92 -10.45 -2.46
N VAL A 124 13.10 -11.01 -2.68
CA VAL A 124 13.55 -12.22 -1.98
C VAL A 124 13.66 -11.98 -0.47
N LEU A 125 14.23 -10.83 -0.06
CA LEU A 125 14.32 -10.47 1.35
C LEU A 125 12.95 -10.36 2.02
N GLY A 126 11.99 -9.72 1.33
CA GLY A 126 10.61 -9.61 1.78
C GLY A 126 9.94 -10.97 1.98
N ILE A 127 10.11 -11.90 1.02
CA ILE A 127 9.61 -13.28 1.13
C ILE A 127 10.22 -14.01 2.34
N MET A 128 11.52 -13.88 2.57
CA MET A 128 12.18 -14.50 3.70
C MET A 128 11.66 -13.95 5.04
N PHE A 129 11.44 -12.65 5.16
CA PHE A 129 10.87 -12.06 6.37
C PHE A 129 9.40 -12.43 6.57
N VAL A 130 8.61 -12.47 5.51
CA VAL A 130 7.22 -12.93 5.61
C VAL A 130 7.15 -14.37 6.06
N ALA A 131 8.04 -15.25 5.58
CA ALA A 131 8.11 -16.64 6.03
C ALA A 131 8.31 -16.78 7.55
N LEU A 132 9.06 -15.84 8.17
CA LEU A 132 9.23 -15.80 9.62
C LEU A 132 8.00 -15.24 10.37
N LEU A 133 7.32 -14.27 9.76
CA LEU A 133 6.24 -13.49 10.41
C LEU A 133 4.85 -14.07 10.16
N ARG A 134 4.66 -14.85 9.07
CA ARG A 134 3.36 -15.30 8.58
C ARG A 134 2.49 -15.91 9.67
N ARG A 135 3.00 -16.91 10.39
CA ARG A 135 2.20 -17.63 11.39
C ARG A 135 1.68 -16.70 12.47
N VAL A 136 2.52 -15.81 12.97
CA VAL A 136 2.14 -14.87 14.03
C VAL A 136 1.07 -13.90 13.57
N MET A 137 1.16 -13.42 12.32
CA MET A 137 0.24 -12.42 11.80
C MET A 137 -1.07 -13.02 11.28
N VAL A 138 -1.00 -14.17 10.58
CA VAL A 138 -2.20 -14.81 10.01
C VAL A 138 -3.09 -15.45 11.08
N GLU A 139 -2.49 -15.93 12.18
CA GLU A 139 -3.22 -16.51 13.32
C GLU A 139 -3.75 -15.45 14.28
N ASP A 140 -3.39 -14.18 14.11
CA ASP A 140 -3.86 -13.09 14.98
C ASP A 140 -5.32 -12.75 14.66
N PRO A 141 -6.27 -12.96 15.61
CA PRO A 141 -7.68 -12.67 15.39
C PRO A 141 -8.01 -11.18 15.25
N GLU A 142 -7.08 -10.28 15.61
CA GLU A 142 -7.24 -8.83 15.46
C GLU A 142 -6.99 -8.37 14.02
N LEU A 143 -6.41 -9.23 13.17
CA LEU A 143 -6.07 -8.91 11.78
C LEU A 143 -7.11 -9.53 10.81
N PRO A 144 -8.05 -8.74 10.30
CA PRO A 144 -9.17 -9.25 9.49
C PRO A 144 -8.81 -9.61 8.05
N TYR A 145 -7.66 -9.19 7.52
CA TYR A 145 -7.21 -9.41 6.13
C TYR A 145 -8.30 -9.17 5.07
N PRO A 146 -8.90 -7.97 5.00
CA PRO A 146 -10.14 -7.74 4.24
C PRO A 146 -10.02 -8.05 2.76
N GLU A 147 -8.91 -7.72 2.11
CA GLU A 147 -8.70 -8.03 0.69
C GLU A 147 -8.57 -9.53 0.42
N SER A 148 -7.85 -10.25 1.27
CA SER A 148 -7.65 -11.68 1.11
C SER A 148 -8.93 -12.46 1.37
N VAL A 149 -9.72 -12.02 2.36
CA VAL A 149 -11.06 -12.58 2.63
C VAL A 149 -11.99 -12.34 1.45
N ALA A 150 -12.04 -11.12 0.92
CA ALA A 150 -12.83 -10.80 -0.26
C ALA A 150 -12.42 -11.64 -1.48
N ALA A 151 -11.12 -11.81 -1.72
CA ALA A 151 -10.63 -12.65 -2.81
C ALA A 151 -11.01 -14.13 -2.62
N ALA A 152 -10.96 -14.64 -1.40
CA ALA A 152 -11.42 -15.99 -1.09
C ALA A 152 -12.92 -16.17 -1.37
N GLU A 153 -13.75 -15.19 -0.99
CA GLU A 153 -15.19 -15.22 -1.26
C GLU A 153 -15.49 -15.13 -2.78
N ILE A 154 -14.69 -14.42 -3.57
CA ILE A 154 -14.79 -14.43 -5.03
C ILE A 154 -14.60 -15.85 -5.58
N HIS A 155 -13.57 -16.57 -5.15
CA HIS A 155 -13.31 -17.94 -5.59
C HIS A 155 -14.41 -18.90 -5.15
N LYS A 156 -14.88 -18.80 -3.89
CA LYS A 156 -16.01 -19.60 -3.37
C LYS A 156 -17.29 -19.34 -4.15
N ALA A 157 -17.64 -18.07 -4.37
CA ALA A 157 -18.83 -17.68 -5.13
C ALA A 157 -18.76 -18.18 -6.59
N GLY A 158 -17.57 -18.13 -7.20
CA GLY A 158 -17.35 -18.64 -8.56
C GLY A 158 -17.55 -20.16 -8.70
N ARG A 159 -17.34 -20.93 -7.64
CA ARG A 159 -17.45 -22.41 -7.60
C ARG A 159 -18.78 -22.91 -7.02
N GLY A 160 -19.42 -22.12 -6.17
CA GLY A 160 -20.72 -22.47 -5.60
C GLY A 160 -21.78 -22.54 -6.69
N GLY A 161 -22.41 -23.71 -6.89
CA GLY A 161 -23.47 -23.93 -7.87
C GLY A 161 -24.79 -23.18 -7.61
N GLY A 162 -24.85 -22.32 -6.58
CA GLY A 162 -26.05 -21.66 -6.07
C GLY A 162 -26.18 -20.17 -6.42
N GLY A 163 -25.95 -19.75 -7.65
CA GLY A 163 -26.22 -18.36 -8.06
C GLY A 163 -25.18 -17.31 -7.61
N GLY A 164 -24.24 -17.62 -6.74
CA GLY A 164 -23.21 -16.69 -6.26
C GLY A 164 -22.35 -16.12 -7.38
N SER A 165 -22.01 -16.92 -8.37
CA SER A 165 -21.28 -16.45 -9.57
C SER A 165 -22.06 -15.41 -10.36
N LYS A 166 -23.39 -15.55 -10.45
CA LYS A 166 -24.25 -14.59 -11.14
C LYS A 166 -24.25 -13.23 -10.44
N PHE A 167 -24.33 -13.21 -9.11
CA PHE A 167 -24.22 -11.98 -8.32
C PHE A 167 -22.83 -11.35 -8.44
N LEU A 168 -21.76 -12.16 -8.42
CA LEU A 168 -20.40 -11.68 -8.61
C LEU A 168 -20.22 -10.97 -9.97
N PHE A 169 -20.60 -11.64 -11.08
CA PHE A 169 -20.46 -11.05 -12.42
C PHE A 169 -21.38 -9.83 -12.60
N SER A 170 -22.61 -9.86 -12.07
CA SER A 170 -23.50 -8.69 -12.14
C SER A 170 -22.95 -7.50 -11.34
N ALA A 171 -22.39 -7.72 -10.15
CA ALA A 171 -21.75 -6.68 -9.35
C ALA A 171 -20.49 -6.13 -10.03
N MET A 172 -19.69 -7.00 -10.68
CA MET A 172 -18.51 -6.60 -11.43
C MET A 172 -18.88 -5.73 -12.64
N ILE A 173 -19.87 -6.17 -13.44
CA ILE A 173 -20.38 -5.40 -14.59
C ILE A 173 -20.99 -4.09 -14.10
N GLY A 174 -21.86 -4.11 -13.09
CA GLY A 174 -22.48 -2.91 -12.54
C GLY A 174 -21.45 -1.92 -11.98
N GLY A 175 -20.48 -2.40 -11.21
CA GLY A 175 -19.38 -1.57 -10.71
C GLY A 175 -18.51 -0.99 -11.83
N GLY A 176 -18.22 -1.81 -12.86
CA GLY A 176 -17.49 -1.38 -14.06
C GLY A 176 -18.24 -0.30 -14.84
N LEU A 177 -19.56 -0.45 -15.02
CA LEU A 177 -20.41 0.54 -15.69
C LEU A 177 -20.46 1.86 -14.92
N VAL A 178 -20.61 1.82 -13.59
CA VAL A 178 -20.58 3.04 -12.76
C VAL A 178 -19.22 3.74 -12.88
N LYS A 179 -18.12 2.98 -12.85
CA LYS A 179 -16.78 3.54 -13.03
C LYS A 179 -16.60 4.15 -14.43
N ALA A 180 -17.01 3.45 -15.47
CA ALA A 180 -16.95 3.94 -16.85
C ALA A 180 -17.79 5.22 -17.04
N ALA A 181 -19.02 5.26 -16.51
CA ALA A 181 -19.87 6.43 -16.57
C ALA A 181 -19.22 7.67 -15.91
N GLY A 182 -18.51 7.48 -14.78
CA GLY A 182 -17.72 8.55 -14.14
C GLY A 182 -16.54 9.02 -15.02
N GLU A 183 -15.81 8.09 -15.66
CA GLU A 183 -14.70 8.44 -16.56
C GLU A 183 -15.18 9.13 -17.85
N PHE A 184 -16.34 8.74 -18.36
CA PHE A 184 -17.01 9.42 -19.49
C PHE A 184 -17.70 10.73 -19.09
N LYS A 185 -17.54 11.17 -17.83
CA LYS A 185 -18.12 12.41 -17.30
C LYS A 185 -19.65 12.49 -17.40
N LEU A 186 -20.34 11.33 -17.39
CA LEU A 186 -21.82 11.31 -17.33
C LEU A 186 -22.34 11.81 -15.98
N PHE A 187 -21.51 11.75 -14.95
CA PHE A 187 -21.71 12.40 -13.65
C PHE A 187 -20.34 12.78 -13.07
N LEU A 188 -20.34 13.70 -12.11
CA LEU A 188 -19.13 14.07 -11.36
C LEU A 188 -18.88 13.02 -10.27
N PRO A 189 -17.83 12.19 -10.36
CA PRO A 189 -17.55 11.18 -9.35
C PRO A 189 -17.08 11.77 -8.02
N LEU A 190 -16.61 13.01 -8.05
CA LEU A 190 -16.18 13.80 -6.91
C LEU A 190 -16.47 15.27 -7.19
N TRP A 191 -17.09 15.96 -6.23
CA TRP A 191 -17.28 17.40 -6.25
C TRP A 191 -16.44 18.00 -5.14
N GLU A 192 -15.73 19.07 -5.46
CA GLU A 192 -14.86 19.80 -4.53
C GLU A 192 -15.13 21.30 -4.65
N ARG A 193 -15.11 21.98 -3.53
CA ARG A 193 -15.22 23.43 -3.47
C ARG A 193 -14.44 23.95 -2.27
N PHE A 194 -13.76 25.06 -2.45
CA PHE A 194 -13.10 25.78 -1.38
C PHE A 194 -14.08 26.67 -0.65
N MET A 195 -14.15 26.56 0.67
CA MET A 195 -14.93 27.45 1.53
C MET A 195 -13.96 28.33 2.32
N ALA A 196 -13.87 29.58 1.93
CA ALA A 196 -13.00 30.55 2.59
C ALA A 196 -13.53 30.92 3.97
N PHE A 197 -12.64 31.01 4.94
CA PHE A 197 -12.94 31.63 6.23
C PHE A 197 -12.93 33.15 6.12
N SER A 198 -13.69 33.84 6.97
CA SER A 198 -13.65 35.29 7.02
C SER A 198 -12.25 35.79 7.39
N LYS A 199 -11.74 36.77 6.68
CA LYS A 199 -10.47 37.42 7.03
C LYS A 199 -10.58 38.04 8.41
N GLN A 200 -9.77 37.62 9.33
CA GLN A 200 -9.63 38.22 10.66
C GLN A 200 -8.18 38.67 10.82
N THR A 201 -8.05 39.92 11.22
CA THR A 201 -6.75 40.47 11.63
C THR A 201 -6.71 40.42 13.15
N ILE A 202 -5.87 39.52 13.69
CA ILE A 202 -5.61 39.51 15.13
C ILE A 202 -4.68 40.68 15.41
N THR A 203 -5.25 41.79 15.83
CA THR A 203 -4.48 42.96 16.27
C THR A 203 -3.97 42.72 17.69
N GLY A 204 -2.66 42.71 17.80
CA GLY A 204 -1.83 42.87 18.96
C GLY A 204 -2.24 42.26 20.30
N MET A 205 -1.48 41.24 20.74
CA MET A 205 -1.24 41.11 22.18
C MET A 205 -0.36 42.31 22.60
N GLU A 206 -0.86 43.20 23.43
CA GLU A 206 -0.20 44.41 23.94
C GLU A 206 1.01 44.12 24.85
N SER A 207 1.55 42.96 24.91
CA SER A 207 2.60 42.60 25.85
C SER A 207 4.02 42.84 25.38
N THR A 208 4.27 43.23 24.14
CA THR A 208 5.61 43.60 23.68
C THR A 208 5.50 44.65 22.57
N PRO A 209 5.88 45.93 22.83
CA PRO A 209 5.98 46.91 21.77
C PRO A 209 7.18 46.56 20.89
N LEU A 210 6.96 45.88 19.78
CA LEU A 210 7.90 45.83 18.68
C LEU A 210 7.90 47.22 18.05
N ALA A 211 9.06 47.84 18.02
CA ALA A 211 9.27 49.13 17.38
C ALA A 211 8.78 49.10 15.93
N GLY A 212 7.63 49.76 15.62
CA GLY A 212 7.14 49.85 14.26
C GLY A 212 5.64 49.68 14.06
N GLY A 213 4.79 49.78 15.09
CA GLY A 213 3.32 49.71 14.98
C GLY A 213 2.79 48.28 15.11
N SER A 214 1.55 48.13 15.57
CA SER A 214 0.84 46.90 15.73
C SER A 214 0.69 46.19 14.38
N GLN A 215 1.60 45.26 14.09
CA GLN A 215 1.41 44.35 12.96
C GLN A 215 0.42 43.27 13.40
N GLY A 216 -0.82 43.42 12.94
CA GLY A 216 -1.82 42.39 13.08
C GLY A 216 -1.43 41.17 12.20
N VAL A 217 -1.48 39.97 12.75
CA VAL A 217 -1.39 38.76 11.98
C VAL A 217 -2.72 38.58 11.23
N ALA A 218 -2.70 38.80 9.92
CA ALA A 218 -3.87 38.53 9.09
C ALA A 218 -4.02 37.03 8.89
N GLY A 219 -5.00 36.42 9.55
CA GLY A 219 -5.38 35.05 9.27
C GLY A 219 -6.33 35.01 8.05
N THR A 220 -6.01 34.23 7.07
CA THR A 220 -6.87 33.94 5.93
C THR A 220 -6.70 32.48 5.56
N GLY A 221 -7.68 31.89 4.93
CA GLY A 221 -7.63 30.48 4.54
C GLY A 221 -9.04 29.93 4.43
N GLY A 222 -9.18 28.63 4.53
CA GLY A 222 -10.47 27.98 4.41
C GLY A 222 -10.32 26.48 4.50
N MET A 223 -11.39 25.79 4.15
CA MET A 223 -11.42 24.34 4.07
C MET A 223 -11.92 23.90 2.69
N VAL A 224 -11.48 22.73 2.24
CA VAL A 224 -12.01 22.09 1.05
C VAL A 224 -13.19 21.23 1.46
N LEU A 225 -14.36 21.52 0.93
CA LEU A 225 -15.55 20.67 1.04
C LEU A 225 -15.57 19.73 -0.15
N THR A 226 -15.73 18.45 0.13
CA THR A 226 -15.81 17.41 -0.89
C THR A 226 -17.08 16.61 -0.73
N SER A 227 -17.65 16.13 -1.85
CA SER A 227 -18.65 15.07 -1.81
C SER A 227 -17.98 13.74 -1.48
N PHE A 228 -18.77 12.74 -1.09
CA PHE A 228 -18.27 11.37 -1.07
C PHE A 228 -17.92 10.93 -2.50
N LYS A 229 -16.72 10.39 -2.68
CA LYS A 229 -16.30 9.87 -3.98
C LYS A 229 -17.16 8.65 -4.36
N ILE A 230 -17.84 8.74 -5.49
CA ILE A 230 -18.64 7.61 -6.01
C ILE A 230 -17.68 6.55 -6.56
N SER A 231 -17.44 5.52 -5.77
CA SER A 231 -16.56 4.40 -6.11
C SER A 231 -17.13 3.08 -5.58
N PRO A 232 -17.61 2.19 -6.45
CA PRO A 232 -18.12 0.88 -6.04
C PRO A 232 -17.09 0.07 -5.23
N ALA A 233 -15.80 0.21 -5.55
CA ALA A 233 -14.73 -0.47 -4.83
C ALA A 233 -14.66 -0.04 -3.36
N TYR A 234 -14.79 1.26 -3.06
CA TYR A 234 -14.76 1.75 -1.67
C TYR A 234 -15.99 1.32 -0.87
N VAL A 235 -17.16 1.21 -1.53
CA VAL A 235 -18.37 0.67 -0.89
C VAL A 235 -18.14 -0.80 -0.51
N GLY A 236 -17.57 -1.60 -1.43
CA GLY A 236 -17.24 -3.01 -1.17
C GLY A 236 -16.21 -3.17 -0.04
N VAL A 237 -15.13 -2.41 -0.07
CA VAL A 237 -14.11 -2.43 1.00
C VAL A 237 -14.73 -2.03 2.34
N GLY A 238 -15.52 -0.95 2.38
CA GLY A 238 -16.19 -0.51 3.61
C GLY A 238 -17.12 -1.57 4.21
N TYR A 239 -17.83 -2.32 3.36
CA TYR A 239 -18.66 -3.45 3.78
C TYR A 239 -17.83 -4.58 4.41
N ILE A 240 -16.68 -4.92 3.81
CA ILE A 240 -15.81 -6.02 4.25
C ILE A 240 -15.13 -5.68 5.59
N ILE A 241 -14.55 -4.48 5.72
CA ILE A 241 -13.84 -4.08 6.96
C ILE A 241 -14.78 -3.82 8.13
N GLY A 242 -16.05 -3.58 7.83
CA GLY A 242 -17.10 -3.34 8.84
C GLY A 242 -17.03 -1.95 9.48
N PRO A 243 -18.03 -1.62 10.30
CA PRO A 243 -18.22 -0.24 10.80
C PRO A 243 -17.12 0.23 11.75
N ARG A 244 -16.50 -0.65 12.52
CA ARG A 244 -15.45 -0.29 13.49
C ARG A 244 -14.22 0.27 12.78
N LEU A 245 -13.68 -0.43 11.80
CA LEU A 245 -12.49 0.00 11.06
C LEU A 245 -12.83 1.12 10.07
N ALA A 246 -14.01 1.08 9.45
CA ALA A 246 -14.48 2.13 8.57
C ALA A 246 -14.62 3.49 9.31
N SER A 247 -15.14 3.48 10.55
CA SER A 247 -15.25 4.70 11.36
C SER A 247 -13.90 5.27 11.78
N LEU A 248 -12.91 4.40 12.10
CA LEU A 248 -11.55 4.85 12.37
C LEU A 248 -10.91 5.51 11.15
N ASN A 249 -11.07 4.91 9.97
CA ASN A 249 -10.56 5.48 8.72
C ASN A 249 -11.22 6.84 8.41
N PHE A 250 -12.56 6.92 8.57
CA PHE A 250 -13.31 8.16 8.38
C PHE A 250 -12.90 9.25 9.37
N SER A 251 -12.69 8.91 10.65
CA SER A 251 -12.24 9.87 11.67
C SER A 251 -10.85 10.44 11.35
N GLY A 252 -9.94 9.61 10.80
CA GLY A 252 -8.64 10.07 10.30
C GLY A 252 -8.80 11.07 9.15
N GLY A 253 -9.74 10.82 8.24
CA GLY A 253 -10.09 11.77 7.16
C GLY A 253 -10.61 13.11 7.69
N ILE A 254 -11.51 13.07 8.68
CA ILE A 254 -12.02 14.30 9.34
C ILE A 254 -10.87 15.05 10.03
N MET A 255 -9.99 14.34 10.75
CA MET A 255 -8.85 14.97 11.41
C MET A 255 -7.91 15.63 10.40
N ALA A 256 -7.60 14.96 9.29
CA ALA A 256 -6.70 15.50 8.27
C ALA A 256 -7.30 16.68 7.51
N TRP A 257 -8.50 16.52 6.93
CA TRP A 257 -9.11 17.50 6.03
C TRP A 257 -10.04 18.49 6.72
N GLY A 258 -10.66 18.10 7.84
CA GLY A 258 -11.57 18.96 8.59
C GLY A 258 -10.88 19.78 9.69
N LEU A 259 -9.70 19.35 10.14
CA LEU A 259 -9.00 20.02 11.24
C LEU A 259 -7.58 20.46 10.86
N LEU A 260 -6.67 19.53 10.58
CA LEU A 260 -5.25 19.85 10.40
C LEU A 260 -4.99 20.69 9.15
N THR A 261 -5.51 20.30 7.99
CA THR A 261 -5.30 21.04 6.75
C THR A 261 -5.85 22.46 6.83
N PRO A 262 -7.09 22.73 7.30
CA PRO A 262 -7.59 24.08 7.47
C PRO A 262 -6.80 24.95 8.46
N ILE A 263 -6.39 24.39 9.61
CA ILE A 263 -5.60 25.10 10.61
C ILE A 263 -4.23 25.51 10.02
N ILE A 264 -3.55 24.57 9.40
CA ILE A 264 -2.21 24.82 8.84
C ILE A 264 -2.33 25.82 7.66
N LEU A 265 -3.33 25.64 6.80
CA LEU A 265 -3.57 26.54 5.68
C LEU A 265 -3.89 27.97 6.18
N TYR A 266 -4.63 28.11 7.28
CA TYR A 266 -4.93 29.41 7.89
C TYR A 266 -3.66 30.19 8.27
N PHE A 267 -2.65 29.50 8.83
CA PHE A 267 -1.38 30.15 9.19
C PHE A 267 -0.44 30.34 8.00
N LEU A 268 -0.49 29.46 6.99
CA LEU A 268 0.38 29.55 5.80
C LEU A 268 -0.17 30.47 4.70
N ALA A 269 -1.48 30.65 4.64
CA ALA A 269 -2.13 31.40 3.57
C ALA A 269 -1.57 32.81 3.32
N PRO A 270 -1.17 33.61 4.35
CA PRO A 270 -0.55 34.90 4.13
C PRO A 270 0.78 34.87 3.38
N TYR A 271 1.45 33.71 3.36
CA TYR A 271 2.73 33.49 2.70
C TYR A 271 2.60 32.80 1.33
N LEU A 272 1.38 32.45 0.92
CA LEU A 272 1.12 31.79 -0.36
C LEU A 272 0.67 32.81 -1.41
N ASP A 273 1.29 32.78 -2.59
CA ASP A 273 0.84 33.58 -3.74
C ASP A 273 -0.31 32.88 -4.49
N ILE A 274 -1.48 32.89 -3.87
CA ILE A 274 -2.69 32.28 -4.46
C ILE A 274 -3.08 32.96 -5.78
N ALA A 275 -2.86 34.28 -5.88
CA ALA A 275 -3.18 35.03 -7.11
C ALA A 275 -2.25 34.63 -8.27
N GLY A 276 -0.94 34.45 -7.99
CA GLY A 276 0.00 33.95 -8.98
C GLY A 276 -0.33 32.52 -9.43
N ILE A 277 -0.70 31.64 -8.50
CA ILE A 277 -1.14 30.27 -8.84
C ILE A 277 -2.40 30.32 -9.71
N ALA A 278 -3.39 31.14 -9.39
CA ALA A 278 -4.61 31.31 -10.20
C ALA A 278 -4.28 31.85 -11.60
N GLY A 279 -3.35 32.82 -11.70
CA GLY A 279 -2.87 33.37 -12.98
C GLY A 279 -2.20 32.31 -13.84
N ALA A 280 -1.36 31.45 -13.25
CA ALA A 280 -0.71 30.34 -13.95
C ALA A 280 -1.74 29.29 -14.45
N LEU A 281 -2.79 29.01 -13.66
CA LEU A 281 -3.88 28.12 -14.08
C LEU A 281 -4.67 28.68 -15.26
N MET A 282 -4.98 29.97 -15.27
CA MET A 282 -5.65 30.64 -16.41
C MET A 282 -4.77 30.67 -17.66
N ALA A 283 -3.46 30.85 -17.50
CA ALA A 283 -2.52 30.79 -18.62
C ALA A 283 -2.44 29.38 -19.26
N GLY A 284 -2.60 28.34 -18.45
CA GLY A 284 -2.63 26.94 -18.93
C GLY A 284 -3.98 26.52 -19.52
N ASP A 285 -5.07 27.11 -19.05
CA ASP A 285 -6.44 26.85 -19.52
C ASP A 285 -7.22 28.16 -19.62
N PRO A 286 -7.21 28.80 -20.80
CA PRO A 286 -7.92 30.08 -21.03
C PRO A 286 -9.44 30.03 -20.89
N SER A 287 -10.04 28.83 -20.81
CA SER A 287 -11.48 28.67 -20.61
C SER A 287 -11.94 28.89 -19.16
N LEU A 288 -10.98 28.93 -18.22
CA LEU A 288 -11.28 29.14 -16.80
C LEU A 288 -11.63 30.58 -16.50
N SER A 289 -12.75 30.80 -15.81
CA SER A 289 -13.05 32.08 -15.21
C SER A 289 -12.10 32.38 -14.05
N GLN A 290 -11.93 33.68 -13.72
CA GLN A 290 -11.07 34.09 -12.61
C GLN A 290 -11.53 33.45 -11.27
N ALA A 291 -12.84 33.34 -11.06
CA ALA A 291 -13.39 32.72 -9.85
C ALA A 291 -13.06 31.23 -9.76
N GLU A 292 -13.19 30.50 -10.87
CA GLU A 292 -12.83 29.07 -10.91
C GLU A 292 -11.32 28.83 -10.76
N ALA A 293 -10.50 29.69 -11.37
CA ALA A 293 -9.05 29.62 -11.22
C ALA A 293 -8.63 29.89 -9.75
N MET A 294 -9.28 30.84 -9.10
CA MET A 294 -9.04 31.14 -7.69
C MET A 294 -9.47 29.99 -6.76
N ASP A 295 -10.65 29.39 -7.01
CA ASP A 295 -11.12 28.22 -6.26
C ASP A 295 -10.16 27.02 -6.42
N LYS A 296 -9.74 26.75 -7.65
CA LYS A 296 -8.73 25.71 -7.94
C LYS A 296 -7.37 25.99 -7.29
N ALA A 297 -6.93 27.23 -7.26
CA ALA A 297 -5.67 27.62 -6.62
C ALA A 297 -5.71 27.34 -5.11
N TRP A 298 -6.81 27.65 -4.45
CA TRP A 298 -7.02 27.34 -3.04
C TRP A 298 -7.09 25.83 -2.79
N ILE A 299 -7.82 25.09 -3.63
CA ILE A 299 -7.90 23.62 -3.54
C ILE A 299 -6.51 23.01 -3.69
N ASN A 300 -5.73 23.42 -4.70
CA ASN A 300 -4.37 22.95 -4.91
C ASN A 300 -3.47 23.25 -3.70
N SER A 301 -3.53 24.46 -3.16
CA SER A 301 -2.76 24.83 -1.97
C SER A 301 -3.13 24.00 -0.75
N ALA A 302 -4.42 23.68 -0.56
CA ALA A 302 -4.87 22.79 0.51
C ALA A 302 -4.34 21.35 0.29
N TYR A 303 -4.33 20.86 -0.94
CA TYR A 303 -3.73 19.58 -1.29
C TYR A 303 -2.21 19.54 -1.05
N ASP A 304 -1.51 20.65 -1.32
CA ASP A 304 -0.07 20.76 -1.04
C ASP A 304 0.20 20.77 0.46
N VAL A 305 -0.57 21.49 1.26
CA VAL A 305 -0.49 21.43 2.73
C VAL A 305 -0.74 20.01 3.23
N TRP A 306 -1.77 19.34 2.73
CA TRP A 306 -2.02 17.95 3.06
C TRP A 306 -0.86 17.04 2.67
N LYS A 307 -0.35 17.18 1.45
CA LYS A 307 0.70 16.33 0.89
C LYS A 307 2.04 16.48 1.59
N PHE A 308 2.44 17.72 1.90
CA PHE A 308 3.77 18.01 2.40
C PHE A 308 3.86 18.17 3.91
N ILE A 309 2.73 18.37 4.61
CA ILE A 309 2.72 18.57 6.06
C ILE A 309 1.85 17.53 6.76
N VAL A 310 0.54 17.50 6.46
CA VAL A 310 -0.41 16.65 7.20
C VAL A 310 -0.13 15.16 6.99
N ARG A 311 0.15 14.78 5.75
CA ARG A 311 0.45 13.40 5.40
C ARG A 311 1.73 12.87 6.05
N PRO A 312 2.89 13.58 6.05
CA PRO A 312 4.07 13.17 6.82
C PRO A 312 3.81 13.03 8.32
N ILE A 313 3.01 13.92 8.92
CA ILE A 313 2.59 13.80 10.33
C ILE A 313 1.82 12.49 10.54
N ALA A 314 0.86 12.19 9.67
CA ALA A 314 0.09 10.95 9.74
C ALA A 314 0.97 9.70 9.57
N ILE A 315 1.95 9.75 8.65
CA ILE A 315 2.93 8.67 8.43
C ILE A 315 3.78 8.47 9.68
N GLY A 316 4.27 9.55 10.31
CA GLY A 316 5.00 9.48 11.58
C GLY A 316 4.18 8.84 12.68
N GLY A 317 2.91 9.24 12.83
CA GLY A 317 1.97 8.63 13.79
C GLY A 317 1.74 7.14 13.52
N MET A 318 1.62 6.76 12.24
CA MET A 318 1.48 5.36 11.83
C MET A 318 2.74 4.55 12.17
N LEU A 319 3.93 5.07 11.93
CA LEU A 319 5.20 4.40 12.26
C LEU A 319 5.33 4.17 13.76
N VAL A 320 5.02 5.19 14.58
CA VAL A 320 5.02 5.05 16.04
C VAL A 320 3.99 4.01 16.49
N GLY A 321 2.77 4.06 15.96
CA GLY A 321 1.72 3.09 16.28
C GLY A 321 2.10 1.66 15.89
N ALA A 322 2.66 1.47 14.70
CA ALA A 322 3.11 0.17 14.23
C ALA A 322 4.29 -0.36 15.06
N THR A 323 5.27 0.50 15.40
CA THR A 323 6.39 0.15 16.28
C THR A 323 5.89 -0.29 17.66
N TYR A 324 4.94 0.47 18.22
CA TYR A 324 4.33 0.11 19.50
C TYR A 324 3.61 -1.24 19.44
N THR A 325 2.86 -1.49 18.37
CA THR A 325 2.16 -2.77 18.18
C THR A 325 3.14 -3.93 18.05
N LEU A 326 4.21 -3.79 17.26
CA LEU A 326 5.26 -4.80 17.16
C LEU A 326 5.93 -5.06 18.52
N PHE A 327 6.15 -4.00 19.31
CA PHE A 327 6.68 -4.15 20.66
C PHE A 327 5.69 -4.92 21.56
N MET A 328 4.40 -4.66 21.46
CA MET A 328 3.37 -5.43 22.20
C MET A 328 3.32 -6.90 21.75
N MET A 329 3.47 -7.15 20.45
CA MET A 329 3.48 -8.51 19.87
C MET A 329 4.82 -9.24 20.06
N ARG A 330 5.84 -8.66 20.71
CA ARG A 330 7.18 -9.26 20.84
C ARG A 330 7.18 -10.68 21.44
N LYS A 331 6.28 -10.95 22.37
CA LYS A 331 6.16 -12.31 22.97
C LYS A 331 5.64 -13.33 21.94
N SER A 332 4.65 -12.96 21.14
CA SER A 332 4.12 -13.80 20.06
C SER A 332 5.14 -14.00 18.94
N LEU A 333 5.86 -12.93 18.57
CA LEU A 333 6.96 -12.99 17.60
C LEU A 333 8.08 -13.92 18.06
N THR A 334 8.55 -13.79 19.29
CA THR A 334 9.59 -14.65 19.87
C THR A 334 9.12 -16.09 20.01
N ALA A 335 7.86 -16.32 20.39
CA ALA A 335 7.28 -17.65 20.48
C ALA A 335 7.18 -18.31 19.08
N GLY A 336 6.76 -17.57 18.05
CA GLY A 336 6.70 -18.04 16.66
C GLY A 336 8.09 -18.44 16.14
N ILE A 337 9.09 -17.58 16.32
CA ILE A 337 10.49 -17.87 15.94
C ILE A 337 11.03 -19.07 16.73
N SER A 338 10.75 -19.14 18.04
CA SER A 338 11.18 -20.27 18.89
C SER A 338 10.56 -21.60 18.46
N ARG A 339 9.27 -21.60 18.07
CA ARG A 339 8.62 -22.80 17.50
C ARG A 339 9.31 -23.23 16.21
N SER A 340 9.59 -22.31 15.29
CA SER A 340 10.30 -22.61 14.04
C SER A 340 11.70 -23.19 14.28
N ILE A 341 12.45 -22.66 15.26
CA ILE A 341 13.75 -23.21 15.67
C ILE A 341 13.60 -24.61 16.31
N SER A 342 12.58 -24.81 17.15
CA SER A 342 12.29 -26.10 17.76
C SER A 342 11.96 -27.16 16.71
N ASP A 343 11.17 -26.81 15.69
CA ASP A 343 10.81 -27.73 14.60
C ASP A 343 12.05 -28.16 13.79
N VAL A 344 12.97 -27.22 13.54
CA VAL A 344 14.27 -27.55 12.91
C VAL A 344 15.08 -28.48 13.77
N LYS A 345 15.17 -28.26 15.09
CA LYS A 345 15.90 -29.15 16.02
C LYS A 345 15.28 -30.56 16.07
N LYS A 346 13.95 -30.67 16.10
CA LYS A 346 13.23 -31.95 16.08
C LYS A 346 13.45 -32.68 14.75
N ALA A 347 13.38 -31.99 13.62
CA ALA A 347 13.68 -32.57 12.31
C ALA A 347 15.14 -33.09 12.22
N ALA A 348 16.09 -32.34 12.77
CA ALA A 348 17.50 -32.75 12.83
C ALA A 348 17.75 -33.93 13.75
N SER A 349 16.90 -34.14 14.76
CA SER A 349 16.99 -35.32 15.66
C SER A 349 16.25 -36.57 15.16
N GLY A 350 15.78 -36.56 13.90
CA GLY A 350 15.17 -37.74 13.26
C GLY A 350 13.71 -38.00 13.67
N HIS A 351 13.09 -37.13 14.44
CA HIS A 351 11.65 -37.20 14.73
C HIS A 351 10.88 -36.54 13.58
N ALA A 352 10.18 -37.34 12.78
CA ALA A 352 9.26 -36.87 11.79
C ALA A 352 8.12 -36.11 12.50
N VAL A 353 8.09 -34.81 12.39
CA VAL A 353 6.92 -34.03 12.79
C VAL A 353 5.92 -34.17 11.66
N ASP A 354 4.80 -34.85 11.93
CA ASP A 354 3.69 -34.94 10.98
C ASP A 354 3.03 -33.56 10.91
N ILE A 355 3.53 -32.74 9.98
CA ILE A 355 3.04 -31.38 9.75
C ILE A 355 1.94 -31.45 8.70
N GLU A 356 0.74 -31.02 9.03
CA GLU A 356 -0.36 -30.91 8.07
C GLU A 356 0.06 -30.12 6.83
N ARG A 357 -0.48 -30.49 5.67
CA ARG A 357 -0.13 -29.85 4.38
C ARG A 357 -0.27 -28.32 4.44
N THR A 358 -1.29 -27.81 5.10
CA THR A 358 -1.59 -26.39 5.27
C THR A 358 -0.62 -25.65 6.18
N GLU A 359 0.14 -26.39 7.01
CA GLU A 359 1.11 -25.84 7.95
C GLU A 359 2.57 -25.89 7.43
N LYS A 360 2.77 -26.44 6.22
CA LYS A 360 4.11 -26.50 5.62
C LYS A 360 4.52 -25.14 5.08
N ASP A 361 5.53 -24.56 5.68
CA ASP A 361 6.18 -23.32 5.25
C ASP A 361 7.59 -23.56 4.71
N ILE A 362 8.21 -22.48 4.17
CA ILE A 362 9.64 -22.46 3.86
C ILE A 362 10.41 -22.78 5.14
N SER A 363 11.37 -23.71 5.06
CA SER A 363 12.14 -24.12 6.24
C SER A 363 12.90 -22.92 6.83
N PHE A 364 12.99 -22.88 8.14
CA PHE A 364 13.74 -21.82 8.84
C PHE A 364 15.20 -21.72 8.37
N THR A 365 15.84 -22.87 8.11
CA THR A 365 17.22 -22.92 7.57
C THR A 365 17.30 -22.28 6.19
N SER A 366 16.35 -22.61 5.28
CA SER A 366 16.29 -21.99 3.94
C SER A 366 16.04 -20.49 4.02
N THR A 367 15.23 -20.07 4.97
CA THR A 367 14.97 -18.65 5.23
C THR A 367 16.22 -17.90 5.67
N LEU A 368 17.00 -18.47 6.61
CA LEU A 368 18.25 -17.86 7.05
C LEU A 368 19.31 -17.81 5.93
N ILE A 369 19.43 -18.88 5.15
CA ILE A 369 20.33 -18.90 3.98
C ILE A 369 19.90 -17.85 2.97
N GLY A 370 18.60 -17.72 2.72
CA GLY A 370 18.04 -16.68 1.84
C GLY A 370 18.38 -15.26 2.32
N ILE A 371 18.18 -14.97 3.61
CA ILE A 371 18.54 -13.67 4.21
C ILE A 371 20.05 -13.42 4.07
N ALA A 372 20.89 -14.39 4.40
CA ALA A 372 22.34 -14.25 4.27
C ALA A 372 22.76 -14.03 2.80
N GLY A 373 22.16 -14.76 1.86
CA GLY A 373 22.41 -14.59 0.43
C GLY A 373 22.05 -13.20 -0.06
N VAL A 374 20.89 -12.66 0.36
CA VAL A 374 20.48 -11.29 0.02
C VAL A 374 21.36 -10.26 0.72
N ALA A 375 21.82 -10.52 1.95
CA ALA A 375 22.78 -9.65 2.62
C ALA A 375 24.06 -9.48 1.82
N VAL A 376 24.61 -10.61 1.33
CA VAL A 376 25.78 -10.59 0.45
C VAL A 376 25.48 -9.88 -0.88
N ALA A 377 24.33 -10.18 -1.51
CA ALA A 377 23.93 -9.49 -2.75
C ALA A 377 23.81 -7.97 -2.57
N THR A 378 23.17 -7.53 -1.50
CA THR A 378 23.03 -6.12 -1.14
C THR A 378 24.38 -5.46 -0.89
N PHE A 379 25.28 -6.14 -0.16
CA PHE A 379 26.62 -5.68 0.05
C PHE A 379 27.37 -5.51 -1.28
N LEU A 380 27.30 -6.50 -2.18
CA LEU A 380 27.95 -6.46 -3.49
C LEU A 380 27.38 -5.36 -4.38
N ILE A 381 26.05 -5.21 -4.40
CA ILE A 381 25.39 -4.10 -5.13
C ILE A 381 25.91 -2.76 -4.61
N THR A 382 25.93 -2.56 -3.29
CA THR A 382 26.39 -1.30 -2.70
C THR A 382 27.88 -1.06 -2.96
N PHE A 383 28.69 -2.07 -2.85
CA PHE A 383 30.14 -1.96 -3.03
C PHE A 383 30.53 -1.69 -4.49
N TYR A 384 30.00 -2.50 -5.43
CA TYR A 384 30.41 -2.41 -6.85
C TYR A 384 29.60 -1.41 -7.67
N LEU A 385 28.26 -1.38 -7.51
CA LEU A 385 27.43 -0.49 -8.32
C LEU A 385 27.49 0.98 -7.87
N PHE A 386 27.57 1.20 -6.57
CA PHE A 386 27.67 2.57 -6.04
C PHE A 386 29.12 2.99 -5.76
N ASN A 387 30.09 2.12 -6.08
CA ASN A 387 31.52 2.40 -5.97
C ASN A 387 31.94 2.96 -4.60
N THR A 388 31.42 2.32 -3.53
CA THR A 388 31.65 2.73 -2.14
C THR A 388 32.79 1.95 -1.48
N THR A 389 33.25 2.41 -0.32
CA THR A 389 34.26 1.68 0.46
C THR A 389 33.64 0.44 1.12
N PHE A 390 34.48 -0.56 1.42
CA PHE A 390 34.06 -1.80 2.08
C PHE A 390 33.26 -1.54 3.37
N ILE A 391 33.72 -0.62 4.22
CA ILE A 391 33.08 -0.30 5.49
C ILE A 391 31.69 0.31 5.24
N VAL A 392 31.58 1.23 4.32
CA VAL A 392 30.30 1.88 3.97
C VAL A 392 29.32 0.85 3.42
N ALA A 393 29.75 -0.01 2.51
CA ALA A 393 28.92 -1.06 1.95
C ALA A 393 28.44 -2.05 3.03
N PHE A 394 29.30 -2.44 3.95
CA PHE A 394 28.97 -3.36 5.05
C PHE A 394 27.95 -2.74 6.02
N VAL A 395 28.18 -1.51 6.45
CA VAL A 395 27.29 -0.78 7.34
C VAL A 395 25.93 -0.54 6.67
N ALA A 396 25.92 -0.10 5.41
CA ALA A 396 24.70 0.14 4.66
C ALA A 396 23.88 -1.16 4.49
N ALA A 397 24.51 -2.27 4.11
CA ALA A 397 23.82 -3.57 3.98
C ALA A 397 23.24 -4.04 5.32
N THR A 398 23.98 -3.87 6.41
CA THR A 398 23.51 -4.27 7.75
C THR A 398 22.30 -3.43 8.19
N ILE A 399 22.38 -2.11 8.06
CA ILE A 399 21.28 -1.20 8.40
C ILE A 399 20.06 -1.54 7.53
N MET A 400 20.26 -1.75 6.22
CA MET A 400 19.16 -2.04 5.29
C MET A 400 18.44 -3.34 5.64
N ILE A 401 19.12 -4.39 6.06
CA ILE A 401 18.48 -5.65 6.48
C ILE A 401 17.64 -5.44 7.75
N ILE A 402 18.16 -4.71 8.74
CA ILE A 402 17.44 -4.40 9.97
C ILE A 402 16.19 -3.59 9.67
N LEU A 403 16.32 -2.53 8.86
CA LEU A 403 15.19 -1.70 8.46
C LEU A 403 14.19 -2.48 7.61
N ALA A 404 14.66 -3.33 6.67
CA ALA A 404 13.79 -4.15 5.84
C ALA A 404 12.95 -5.13 6.68
N PHE A 405 13.52 -5.76 7.72
CA PHE A 405 12.76 -6.58 8.66
C PHE A 405 11.68 -5.77 9.38
N PHE A 406 12.06 -4.61 9.92
CA PHE A 406 11.14 -3.74 10.60
C PHE A 406 9.99 -3.30 9.69
N PHE A 407 10.29 -2.82 8.48
CA PHE A 407 9.28 -2.39 7.53
C PHE A 407 8.43 -3.54 6.97
N ALA A 408 9.00 -4.73 6.79
CA ALA A 408 8.23 -5.92 6.42
C ALA A 408 7.20 -6.28 7.50
N ALA A 409 7.59 -6.21 8.77
CA ALA A 409 6.70 -6.46 9.89
C ALA A 409 5.59 -5.40 10.00
N VAL A 410 5.94 -4.10 9.88
CA VAL A 410 4.98 -3.00 9.86
C VAL A 410 4.01 -3.13 8.68
N SER A 411 4.54 -3.38 7.48
CA SER A 411 3.74 -3.54 6.27
C SER A 411 2.81 -4.75 6.38
N GLY A 412 3.30 -5.89 6.87
CA GLY A 412 2.49 -7.09 7.10
C GLY A 412 1.31 -6.84 8.05
N TYR A 413 1.55 -6.13 9.15
CA TYR A 413 0.52 -5.74 10.08
C TYR A 413 -0.53 -4.81 9.44
N LEU A 414 -0.10 -3.80 8.69
CA LEU A 414 -0.99 -2.89 7.99
C LEU A 414 -1.82 -3.59 6.91
N VAL A 415 -1.22 -4.52 6.18
CA VAL A 415 -1.94 -5.37 5.21
C VAL A 415 -3.01 -6.20 5.93
N GLY A 416 -2.72 -6.70 7.12
CA GLY A 416 -3.69 -7.41 7.95
C GLY A 416 -4.93 -6.58 8.32
N ILE A 417 -4.75 -5.28 8.53
CA ILE A 417 -5.85 -4.38 8.91
C ILE A 417 -6.61 -3.84 7.69
N MET A 418 -5.93 -3.37 6.65
CA MET A 418 -6.55 -2.58 5.60
C MET A 418 -6.37 -3.14 4.18
N GLY A 419 -5.60 -4.20 4.01
CA GLY A 419 -5.30 -4.81 2.71
C GLY A 419 -4.02 -4.28 2.06
N SER A 420 -3.55 -4.99 1.02
CA SER A 420 -2.30 -4.69 0.33
C SER A 420 -2.38 -3.43 -0.53
N SER A 421 -3.51 -3.20 -1.19
CA SER A 421 -3.72 -2.05 -2.07
C SER A 421 -3.78 -0.71 -1.34
N ASN A 422 -4.16 -0.73 -0.07
CA ASN A 422 -4.24 0.46 0.78
C ASN A 422 -3.00 0.66 1.66
N ASN A 423 -2.03 -0.26 1.58
CA ASN A 423 -0.79 -0.16 2.34
C ASN A 423 -0.01 1.12 1.91
N PRO A 424 0.38 1.99 2.85
CA PRO A 424 1.05 3.25 2.52
C PRO A 424 2.52 3.05 2.14
N ILE A 425 2.81 2.19 1.17
CA ILE A 425 4.17 1.88 0.69
C ILE A 425 4.93 3.16 0.36
N ARG A 426 4.28 4.12 -0.32
CA ARG A 426 4.88 5.41 -0.64
C ARG A 426 5.34 6.19 0.61
N GLY A 427 4.55 6.12 1.69
CA GLY A 427 4.91 6.74 2.96
C GLY A 427 6.10 6.03 3.62
N LEU A 428 6.07 4.70 3.65
CA LEU A 428 7.13 3.88 4.23
C LEU A 428 8.46 4.06 3.49
N THR A 429 8.44 4.15 2.16
CA THR A 429 9.66 4.37 1.34
C THR A 429 10.24 5.77 1.46
N MET A 430 9.44 6.78 1.80
CA MET A 430 9.95 8.14 2.04
C MET A 430 10.64 8.31 3.40
N THR A 431 10.49 7.37 4.31
CA THR A 431 11.08 7.41 5.66
C THR A 431 12.39 6.62 5.76
N VAL A 432 12.74 5.88 4.73
CA VAL A 432 14.01 5.15 4.57
C VAL A 432 14.96 5.95 3.70
#